data_ddcb15a72afc568811585c29e167c4a8
#
_entry.id   ddcb15a72afc568811585c29e167c4a8
#
_cell.length_a   1.000
_cell.length_b   1.000
_cell.length_c   1.000
_cell.angle_alpha   90.00
_cell.angle_beta   90.00
_cell.angle_gamma   90.00
#
_symmetry.space_group_name_H-M   'P 1'
#
loop_
_entity.id
_entity.type
_entity.pdbx_description
1 polymer ?
#
loop_
_entity_poly.entity_id
_entity_poly.type
_entity_poly.pdbx_seq_one_letter_code
_entity_poly.pdbx_strand_id
1 'polypeptide(L)'
;MALNTQKPTVLITGVSGNLGVRLLKQLNDVNVIGTDVREPEDVSNLARFEKVDLAEERSCDQLLDLMRAHRPESVVHLAFILDPLRSGVVEKKRMWQVNVAGTSRVTEAIAEHNRMVGVIDKFVFPSSALVYGPDLPKPVTEDAHLNAQSLPYALHQQEADRTVQSRVKSMRTKVYILRPHIFAGPTVQNYQMGVLRGIPGGKGRLAERLRRQGKRLPLWLPSRGDYLEHKFQFVHVDDVARLIAHILQRTSSDPKLTILNVAGRGDPLELRRCIDIAKIEVQRVPGRSICRQALRVLWDLGVSDIPPEALPYLLGSSTMDTARLRVFLGEHYRSVIEHTCEEALTESFTNIPVASSAAKS
;
A
#
# COMPACT_ATOMS: atom_id res chain seq x y z
N MET A 1 -39.12 19.68 12.25
CA MET A 1 -37.76 19.87 12.71
C MET A 1 -36.84 19.21 11.67
N ALA A 2 -36.14 20.01 10.86
CA ALA A 2 -35.13 19.49 9.96
C ALA A 2 -33.98 18.99 10.82
N LEU A 3 -33.69 17.70 10.77
CA LEU A 3 -32.46 17.14 11.32
C LEU A 3 -31.30 17.80 10.57
N ASN A 4 -30.59 18.68 11.27
CA ASN A 4 -29.38 19.30 10.78
C ASN A 4 -28.31 18.17 10.77
N THR A 5 -28.31 17.34 9.74
CA THR A 5 -27.36 16.26 9.58
C THR A 5 -26.06 16.86 9.10
N GLN A 6 -25.26 17.35 10.06
CA GLN A 6 -23.90 17.75 9.78
C GLN A 6 -23.17 16.52 9.21
N LYS A 7 -22.54 16.67 8.02
CA LYS A 7 -21.76 15.58 7.41
C LYS A 7 -20.67 15.12 8.38
N PRO A 8 -20.45 13.79 8.53
CA PRO A 8 -19.38 13.27 9.36
C PRO A 8 -18.02 13.80 8.88
N THR A 9 -17.12 14.01 9.81
CA THR A 9 -15.78 14.53 9.51
C THR A 9 -14.74 13.41 9.60
N VAL A 10 -13.87 13.31 8.61
CA VAL A 10 -12.76 12.35 8.55
C VAL A 10 -11.44 13.07 8.37
N LEU A 11 -10.46 12.76 9.21
CA LEU A 11 -9.07 13.21 9.04
C LEU A 11 -8.28 12.15 8.29
N ILE A 12 -7.64 12.53 7.17
CA ILE A 12 -6.84 11.62 6.34
C ILE A 12 -5.40 12.13 6.28
N THR A 13 -4.44 11.34 6.75
CA THR A 13 -3.01 11.62 6.54
C THR A 13 -2.52 10.91 5.28
N GLY A 14 -1.63 11.55 4.51
CA GLY A 14 -1.18 10.98 3.23
C GLY A 14 -2.23 11.10 2.12
N VAL A 15 -3.05 12.13 2.20
CA VAL A 15 -4.20 12.35 1.31
C VAL A 15 -3.81 12.52 -0.15
N SER A 16 -2.60 12.99 -0.44
CA SER A 16 -2.06 13.19 -1.78
C SER A 16 -1.43 11.94 -2.40
N GLY A 17 -1.34 10.86 -1.62
CA GLY A 17 -0.86 9.57 -2.10
C GLY A 17 -1.85 8.87 -3.05
N ASN A 18 -1.39 7.85 -3.78
CA ASN A 18 -2.20 7.13 -4.76
C ASN A 18 -3.53 6.59 -4.17
N LEU A 19 -3.48 6.00 -2.97
CA LEU A 19 -4.68 5.52 -2.28
C LEU A 19 -5.52 6.69 -1.73
N GLY A 20 -4.87 7.76 -1.24
CA GLY A 20 -5.55 8.95 -0.70
C GLY A 20 -6.44 9.63 -1.74
N VAL A 21 -5.89 9.93 -2.91
CA VAL A 21 -6.64 10.55 -4.02
C VAL A 21 -7.82 9.69 -4.48
N ARG A 22 -7.68 8.37 -4.43
CA ARG A 22 -8.78 7.44 -4.75
C ARG A 22 -9.84 7.39 -3.68
N LEU A 23 -9.42 7.41 -2.42
CA LEU A 23 -10.34 7.46 -1.29
C LEU A 23 -11.18 8.75 -1.32
N LEU A 24 -10.58 9.90 -1.65
CA LEU A 24 -11.33 11.16 -1.81
C LEU A 24 -12.50 11.02 -2.79
N LYS A 25 -12.34 10.27 -3.88
CA LYS A 25 -13.42 10.04 -4.86
C LYS A 25 -14.56 9.16 -4.33
N GLN A 26 -14.34 8.42 -3.25
CA GLN A 26 -15.36 7.57 -2.61
C GLN A 26 -16.12 8.29 -1.47
N LEU A 27 -15.64 9.48 -1.05
CA LEU A 27 -16.15 10.19 0.12
C LEU A 27 -16.97 11.43 -0.24
N ASN A 28 -18.14 11.24 -0.87
CA ASN A 28 -18.98 12.35 -1.35
C ASN A 28 -19.79 13.04 -0.24
N ASP A 29 -20.19 12.30 0.81
CA ASP A 29 -21.05 12.79 1.89
C ASP A 29 -20.30 12.93 3.23
N VAL A 30 -19.02 13.29 3.15
CA VAL A 30 -18.12 13.39 4.30
C VAL A 30 -17.34 14.69 4.20
N ASN A 31 -17.10 15.36 5.32
CA ASN A 31 -16.16 16.47 5.41
C ASN A 31 -14.75 15.88 5.56
N VAL A 32 -13.90 16.04 4.56
CA VAL A 32 -12.54 15.50 4.61
C VAL A 32 -11.55 16.58 4.98
N ILE A 33 -10.81 16.36 6.06
CA ILE A 33 -9.63 17.14 6.46
C ILE A 33 -8.41 16.32 5.98
N GLY A 34 -7.70 16.82 4.99
CA GLY A 34 -6.54 16.15 4.42
C GLY A 34 -5.23 16.69 4.98
N THR A 35 -4.28 15.82 5.29
CA THR A 35 -2.90 16.23 5.60
C THR A 35 -1.88 15.46 4.77
N ASP A 36 -0.86 16.15 4.30
CA ASP A 36 0.29 15.59 3.57
C ASP A 36 1.43 16.63 3.57
N VAL A 37 2.59 16.26 3.03
CA VAL A 37 3.71 17.20 2.77
C VAL A 37 3.48 18.05 1.51
N ARG A 38 2.57 17.63 0.64
CA ARG A 38 2.14 18.33 -0.59
C ARG A 38 0.63 18.23 -0.72
N GLU A 39 0.02 19.30 -1.18
CA GLU A 39 -1.41 19.32 -1.49
C GLU A 39 -1.72 18.43 -2.71
N PRO A 40 -2.84 17.68 -2.71
CA PRO A 40 -3.25 16.93 -3.90
C PRO A 40 -3.66 17.88 -5.04
N GLU A 41 -3.50 17.42 -6.29
CA GLU A 41 -3.88 18.20 -7.47
C GLU A 41 -5.39 18.50 -7.54
N ASP A 42 -6.20 17.53 -7.12
CA ASP A 42 -7.66 17.66 -7.03
C ASP A 42 -8.09 17.79 -5.56
N VAL A 43 -8.56 18.97 -5.22
CA VAL A 43 -9.02 19.33 -3.85
C VAL A 43 -10.55 19.42 -3.75
N SER A 44 -11.29 19.07 -4.80
CA SER A 44 -12.74 19.25 -4.89
C SER A 44 -13.52 18.58 -3.74
N ASN A 45 -13.03 17.47 -3.24
CA ASN A 45 -13.62 16.71 -2.13
C ASN A 45 -12.92 16.94 -0.77
N LEU A 46 -12.06 17.98 -0.68
CA LEU A 46 -11.45 18.40 0.58
C LEU A 46 -12.20 19.57 1.17
N ALA A 47 -12.63 19.45 2.42
CA ALA A 47 -13.11 20.60 3.20
C ALA A 47 -11.93 21.47 3.65
N ARG A 48 -10.78 20.87 3.92
CA ARG A 48 -9.55 21.56 4.32
C ARG A 48 -8.32 20.70 4.00
N PHE A 49 -7.22 21.36 3.64
CA PHE A 49 -5.89 20.79 3.58
C PHE A 49 -4.95 21.48 4.56
N GLU A 50 -4.14 20.69 5.27
CA GLU A 50 -3.07 21.21 6.14
C GLU A 50 -1.76 20.47 5.85
N LYS A 51 -0.69 21.25 5.68
CA LYS A 51 0.64 20.67 5.45
C LYS A 51 1.22 20.16 6.77
N VAL A 52 1.33 18.84 6.89
CA VAL A 52 1.94 18.16 8.05
C VAL A 52 3.00 17.19 7.57
N ASP A 53 4.21 17.33 8.09
CA ASP A 53 5.31 16.38 7.87
C ASP A 53 5.44 15.44 9.07
N LEU A 54 5.03 14.19 8.90
CA LEU A 54 5.07 13.20 9.97
C LEU A 54 6.48 12.83 10.43
N ALA A 55 7.54 13.22 9.69
CA ALA A 55 8.91 13.06 10.17
C ALA A 55 9.26 14.02 11.31
N GLU A 56 8.55 15.14 11.45
CA GLU A 56 8.82 16.15 12.45
C GLU A 56 8.13 15.83 13.78
N GLU A 57 8.81 16.10 14.91
CA GLU A 57 8.25 15.86 16.26
C GLU A 57 6.97 16.65 16.51
N ARG A 58 6.91 17.91 16.08
CA ARG A 58 5.74 18.77 16.20
C ARG A 58 4.49 18.25 15.46
N SER A 59 4.61 17.24 14.60
CA SER A 59 3.46 16.71 13.86
C SER A 59 2.39 16.11 14.77
N CYS A 60 2.77 15.61 15.96
CA CYS A 60 1.79 15.14 16.95
C CYS A 60 0.88 16.29 17.42
N ASP A 61 1.46 17.43 17.81
CA ASP A 61 0.72 18.60 18.25
C ASP A 61 -0.14 19.20 17.12
N GLN A 62 0.42 19.28 15.91
CA GLN A 62 -0.32 19.74 14.73
C GLN A 62 -1.56 18.87 14.44
N LEU A 63 -1.41 17.53 14.51
CA LEU A 63 -2.54 16.62 14.34
C LEU A 63 -3.57 16.77 15.47
N LEU A 64 -3.10 16.92 16.71
CA LEU A 64 -3.98 17.12 17.86
C LEU A 64 -4.78 18.43 17.73
N ASP A 65 -4.15 19.51 17.29
CA ASP A 65 -4.83 20.80 17.06
C ASP A 65 -5.87 20.70 15.94
N LEU A 66 -5.56 19.97 14.84
CA LEU A 66 -6.53 19.68 13.78
C LEU A 66 -7.72 18.85 14.31
N MET A 67 -7.46 17.82 15.10
CA MET A 67 -8.51 17.01 15.73
C MET A 67 -9.37 17.84 16.69
N ARG A 68 -8.78 18.73 17.46
CA ARG A 68 -9.53 19.64 18.36
C ARG A 68 -10.41 20.63 17.61
N ALA A 69 -9.87 21.22 16.53
CA ALA A 69 -10.57 22.22 15.72
C ALA A 69 -11.75 21.61 14.94
N HIS A 70 -11.56 20.43 14.37
CA HIS A 70 -12.50 19.83 13.42
C HIS A 70 -13.29 18.64 13.97
N ARG A 71 -12.92 18.11 15.14
CA ARG A 71 -13.58 16.98 15.83
C ARG A 71 -13.93 15.81 14.90
N PRO A 72 -12.95 15.21 14.22
CA PRO A 72 -13.23 14.13 13.27
C PRO A 72 -13.79 12.91 14.01
N GLU A 73 -14.79 12.30 13.41
CA GLU A 73 -15.36 11.03 13.89
C GLU A 73 -14.45 9.84 13.53
N SER A 74 -13.64 10.00 12.49
CA SER A 74 -12.75 8.95 12.03
C SER A 74 -11.41 9.50 11.57
N VAL A 75 -10.36 8.67 11.70
CA VAL A 75 -9.01 8.97 11.19
C VAL A 75 -8.58 7.84 10.27
N VAL A 76 -8.03 8.19 9.10
CA VAL A 76 -7.42 7.26 8.15
C VAL A 76 -5.95 7.63 7.97
N HIS A 77 -5.05 6.69 8.26
CA HIS A 77 -3.61 6.95 8.20
C HIS A 77 -2.99 6.29 6.98
N LEU A 78 -2.81 7.06 5.89
CA LEU A 78 -2.24 6.59 4.62
C LEU A 78 -0.81 7.08 4.38
N ALA A 79 -0.31 8.01 5.18
CA ALA A 79 1.02 8.58 5.02
C ALA A 79 2.11 7.54 5.31
N PHE A 80 2.65 6.94 4.26
CA PHE A 80 3.69 5.92 4.35
C PHE A 80 4.61 5.98 3.12
N ILE A 81 5.91 5.94 3.31
CA ILE A 81 6.89 5.94 2.23
C ILE A 81 7.21 4.50 1.83
N LEU A 82 6.81 4.12 0.60
CA LEU A 82 7.12 2.81 0.03
C LEU A 82 8.53 2.78 -0.57
N ASP A 83 8.84 3.78 -1.39
CA ASP A 83 10.04 3.83 -2.21
C ASP A 83 10.79 5.14 -1.96
N PRO A 84 11.97 5.07 -1.33
CA PRO A 84 12.78 6.25 -1.05
C PRO A 84 13.24 6.97 -2.31
N LEU A 85 13.49 6.26 -3.41
CA LEU A 85 13.94 6.89 -4.66
C LEU A 85 12.84 7.70 -5.33
N ARG A 86 11.61 7.19 -5.34
CA ARG A 86 10.46 7.86 -5.94
C ARG A 86 9.97 9.02 -5.09
N SER A 87 9.94 8.83 -3.77
CA SER A 87 9.55 9.88 -2.83
C SER A 87 10.60 10.99 -2.68
N GLY A 88 11.82 10.77 -3.20
CA GLY A 88 12.95 11.68 -3.00
C GLY A 88 13.54 11.65 -1.59
N VAL A 89 13.09 10.73 -0.75
CA VAL A 89 13.56 10.52 0.62
C VAL A 89 14.63 9.44 0.60
N VAL A 90 15.86 9.81 0.28
CA VAL A 90 16.99 8.87 0.16
C VAL A 90 17.50 8.41 1.53
N GLU A 91 17.29 9.20 2.58
CA GLU A 91 17.76 8.89 3.92
C GLU A 91 16.87 7.84 4.60
N LYS A 92 17.45 6.68 4.91
CA LYS A 92 16.76 5.61 5.66
C LYS A 92 16.18 6.11 6.99
N LYS A 93 16.87 7.02 7.67
CA LYS A 93 16.40 7.64 8.92
C LYS A 93 15.08 8.38 8.73
N ARG A 94 14.97 9.20 7.66
CA ARG A 94 13.74 9.96 7.38
C ARG A 94 12.58 9.04 6.99
N MET A 95 12.84 7.98 6.23
CA MET A 95 11.84 6.97 5.92
C MET A 95 11.28 6.31 7.19
N TRP A 96 12.13 5.97 8.16
CA TRP A 96 11.71 5.46 9.45
C TRP A 96 10.92 6.50 10.27
N GLN A 97 11.38 7.77 10.26
CA GLN A 97 10.70 8.86 10.95
C GLN A 97 9.27 9.09 10.45
N VAL A 98 9.03 8.98 9.14
CA VAL A 98 7.67 9.08 8.58
C VAL A 98 6.87 7.81 8.90
N ASN A 99 7.42 6.63 8.57
CA ASN A 99 6.67 5.39 8.56
C ASN A 99 6.37 4.87 9.98
N VAL A 100 7.36 4.88 10.85
CA VAL A 100 7.25 4.26 12.19
C VAL A 100 6.97 5.33 13.24
N ALA A 101 7.84 6.31 13.38
CA ALA A 101 7.64 7.38 14.36
C ALA A 101 6.38 8.21 14.03
N GLY A 102 6.12 8.48 12.74
CA GLY A 102 4.91 9.16 12.29
C GLY A 102 3.63 8.39 12.67
N THR A 103 3.59 7.07 12.44
CA THR A 103 2.46 6.23 12.88
C THR A 103 2.28 6.29 14.39
N SER A 104 3.38 6.28 15.17
CA SER A 104 3.29 6.44 16.63
C SER A 104 2.68 7.79 17.01
N ARG A 105 3.10 8.90 16.37
CA ARG A 105 2.55 10.24 16.60
C ARG A 105 1.07 10.36 16.26
N VAL A 106 0.64 9.74 15.15
CA VAL A 106 -0.80 9.70 14.80
C VAL A 106 -1.61 8.99 15.88
N THR A 107 -1.16 7.81 16.33
CA THR A 107 -1.88 7.05 17.38
C THR A 107 -1.85 7.77 18.74
N GLU A 108 -0.79 8.51 19.04
CA GLU A 108 -0.66 9.34 20.24
C GLU A 108 -1.62 10.52 20.19
N ALA A 109 -1.67 11.26 19.09
CA ALA A 109 -2.61 12.37 18.90
C ALA A 109 -4.07 11.89 19.04
N ILE A 110 -4.43 10.72 18.50
CA ILE A 110 -5.76 10.12 18.71
C ILE A 110 -6.03 9.83 20.18
N ALA A 111 -5.09 9.18 20.87
CA ALA A 111 -5.25 8.83 22.28
C ALA A 111 -5.40 10.07 23.16
N GLU A 112 -4.61 11.11 22.91
CA GLU A 112 -4.67 12.39 23.64
C GLU A 112 -5.97 13.15 23.34
N HIS A 113 -6.39 13.23 22.07
CA HIS A 113 -7.68 13.81 21.71
C HIS A 113 -8.84 13.10 22.42
N ASN A 114 -8.84 11.77 22.43
CA ASN A 114 -9.89 10.98 23.06
C ASN A 114 -9.92 11.13 24.59
N ARG A 115 -8.80 11.47 25.20
CA ARG A 115 -8.71 11.75 26.64
C ARG A 115 -9.27 13.12 26.97
N MET A 116 -9.08 14.14 26.12
CA MET A 116 -9.32 15.55 26.44
C MET A 116 -10.60 16.12 25.83
N VAL A 117 -11.00 15.66 24.64
CA VAL A 117 -12.04 16.32 23.82
C VAL A 117 -13.25 15.41 23.59
N GLY A 118 -13.02 14.21 23.08
CA GLY A 118 -14.10 13.28 22.70
C GLY A 118 -13.54 12.09 21.92
N VAL A 119 -14.30 11.01 21.83
CA VAL A 119 -13.83 9.76 21.23
C VAL A 119 -13.93 9.83 19.70
N ILE A 120 -12.82 9.62 19.04
CA ILE A 120 -12.76 9.28 17.62
C ILE A 120 -13.25 7.84 17.48
N ASP A 121 -14.32 7.61 16.71
CA ASP A 121 -14.97 6.30 16.63
C ASP A 121 -14.10 5.26 15.94
N LYS A 122 -13.46 5.64 14.82
CA LYS A 122 -12.71 4.71 13.98
C LYS A 122 -11.32 5.22 13.63
N PHE A 123 -10.38 4.30 13.63
CA PHE A 123 -9.04 4.50 13.10
C PHE A 123 -8.74 3.40 12.08
N VAL A 124 -8.48 3.77 10.83
CA VAL A 124 -8.14 2.85 9.74
C VAL A 124 -6.67 3.00 9.36
N PHE A 125 -5.94 1.91 9.44
CA PHE A 125 -4.52 1.84 9.10
C PHE A 125 -4.27 0.74 8.05
N PRO A 126 -4.01 1.10 6.79
CA PRO A 126 -3.50 0.17 5.80
C PRO A 126 -2.03 -0.20 6.10
N SER A 127 -1.85 -1.40 6.64
CA SER A 127 -0.58 -2.09 6.76
C SER A 127 -0.20 -2.75 5.42
N SER A 128 0.38 -3.94 5.41
CA SER A 128 0.75 -4.68 4.20
C SER A 128 0.85 -6.18 4.46
N ALA A 129 0.59 -7.01 3.46
CA ALA A 129 0.89 -8.44 3.49
C ALA A 129 2.37 -8.75 3.70
N LEU A 130 3.27 -7.81 3.33
CA LEU A 130 4.72 -7.99 3.51
C LEU A 130 5.15 -8.15 4.97
N VAL A 131 4.28 -7.80 5.93
CA VAL A 131 4.53 -8.01 7.36
C VAL A 131 4.64 -9.49 7.74
N TYR A 132 4.06 -10.39 6.95
CA TYR A 132 4.13 -11.83 7.20
C TYR A 132 5.45 -12.48 6.77
N GLY A 133 6.22 -11.81 5.94
CA GLY A 133 7.48 -12.31 5.41
C GLY A 133 7.45 -12.60 3.91
N PRO A 134 8.61 -12.95 3.34
CA PRO A 134 8.78 -13.02 1.89
C PRO A 134 8.33 -14.33 1.24
N ASP A 135 8.18 -15.40 2.02
CA ASP A 135 7.87 -16.74 1.49
C ASP A 135 6.93 -17.46 2.45
N LEU A 136 5.73 -17.74 2.00
CA LEU A 136 4.65 -18.27 2.81
C LEU A 136 4.21 -19.61 2.20
N PRO A 137 4.56 -20.73 2.82
CA PRO A 137 4.30 -22.07 2.27
C PRO A 137 2.80 -22.44 2.24
N LYS A 138 1.98 -21.70 3.00
CA LYS A 138 0.52 -21.84 3.06
C LYS A 138 -0.13 -20.46 3.12
N PRO A 139 -1.40 -20.35 2.71
CA PRO A 139 -2.16 -19.12 2.93
C PRO A 139 -2.17 -18.73 4.40
N VAL A 140 -1.73 -17.52 4.71
CA VAL A 140 -1.66 -17.03 6.10
C VAL A 140 -2.96 -16.35 6.50
N THR A 141 -3.39 -16.59 7.74
CA THR A 141 -4.50 -15.87 8.37
C THR A 141 -3.99 -14.61 9.07
N GLU A 142 -4.91 -13.75 9.49
CA GLU A 142 -4.60 -12.50 10.20
C GLU A 142 -3.91 -12.72 11.55
N ASP A 143 -4.04 -13.92 12.12
CA ASP A 143 -3.46 -14.30 13.41
C ASP A 143 -2.03 -14.85 13.27
N ALA A 144 -1.51 -14.96 12.04
CA ALA A 144 -0.16 -15.41 11.77
C ALA A 144 0.89 -14.45 12.33
N HIS A 145 2.02 -15.00 12.73
CA HIS A 145 3.17 -14.23 13.21
C HIS A 145 3.69 -13.26 12.14
N LEU A 146 3.95 -12.02 12.54
CA LEU A 146 4.61 -11.04 11.71
C LEU A 146 6.10 -11.33 11.67
N ASN A 147 6.64 -11.55 10.45
CA ASN A 147 8.01 -11.99 10.20
C ASN A 147 8.63 -11.28 8.98
N ALA A 148 8.48 -9.97 8.92
CA ALA A 148 9.13 -9.17 7.87
C ALA A 148 10.65 -9.31 7.93
N GLN A 149 11.31 -9.34 6.77
CA GLN A 149 12.74 -9.56 6.65
C GLN A 149 13.35 -8.58 5.64
N SER A 150 14.62 -8.25 5.84
CA SER A 150 15.52 -7.56 4.91
C SER A 150 15.04 -6.26 4.25
N LEU A 151 13.82 -6.18 3.77
CA LEU A 151 13.28 -5.03 3.06
C LEU A 151 12.85 -3.92 4.05
N PRO A 152 13.46 -2.73 4.04
CA PRO A 152 13.15 -1.67 4.99
C PRO A 152 11.66 -1.32 5.06
N TYR A 153 10.99 -1.25 3.91
CA TYR A 153 9.54 -1.01 3.85
C TYR A 153 8.74 -2.07 4.62
N ALA A 154 9.05 -3.36 4.44
CA ALA A 154 8.36 -4.45 5.13
C ALA A 154 8.60 -4.41 6.65
N LEU A 155 9.84 -4.13 7.06
CA LEU A 155 10.21 -3.95 8.48
C LEU A 155 9.47 -2.77 9.11
N HIS A 156 9.40 -1.62 8.43
CA HIS A 156 8.67 -0.45 8.90
C HIS A 156 7.16 -0.73 8.98
N GLN A 157 6.59 -1.43 8.01
CA GLN A 157 5.17 -1.85 8.06
C GLN A 157 4.89 -2.75 9.26
N GLN A 158 5.77 -3.72 9.52
CA GLN A 158 5.63 -4.61 10.68
C GLN A 158 5.71 -3.83 12.00
N GLU A 159 6.64 -2.90 12.12
CA GLU A 159 6.82 -2.09 13.33
C GLU A 159 5.63 -1.15 13.54
N ALA A 160 5.14 -0.51 12.49
CA ALA A 160 3.94 0.33 12.53
C ALA A 160 2.68 -0.48 12.88
N ASP A 161 2.49 -1.65 12.27
CA ASP A 161 1.37 -2.57 12.55
C ASP A 161 1.37 -2.98 14.04
N ARG A 162 2.52 -3.38 14.59
CA ARG A 162 2.68 -3.69 16.02
C ARG A 162 2.42 -2.46 16.91
N THR A 163 2.89 -1.29 16.51
CA THR A 163 2.65 -0.04 17.24
C THR A 163 1.15 0.25 17.33
N VAL A 164 0.43 0.16 16.22
CA VAL A 164 -1.03 0.36 16.18
C VAL A 164 -1.73 -0.67 17.08
N GLN A 165 -1.40 -1.95 16.97
CA GLN A 165 -1.98 -3.00 17.82
C GLN A 165 -1.77 -2.72 19.32
N SER A 166 -0.56 -2.33 19.71
CA SER A 166 -0.23 -2.06 21.12
C SER A 166 -1.01 -0.87 21.70
N ARG A 167 -1.41 0.08 20.86
CA ARG A 167 -2.10 1.31 21.25
C ARG A 167 -3.64 1.20 21.28
N VAL A 168 -4.23 0.09 20.81
CA VAL A 168 -5.69 -0.11 20.75
C VAL A 168 -6.40 0.22 22.07
N LYS A 169 -5.84 -0.25 23.19
CA LYS A 169 -6.44 0.00 24.52
C LYS A 169 -6.41 1.48 24.90
N SER A 170 -5.30 2.18 24.64
CA SER A 170 -5.14 3.59 25.01
C SER A 170 -5.95 4.53 24.12
N MET A 171 -6.09 4.21 22.84
CA MET A 171 -6.86 5.04 21.90
C MET A 171 -8.36 5.04 22.17
N ARG A 172 -8.93 3.97 22.78
CA ARG A 172 -10.39 3.84 23.02
C ARG A 172 -11.23 3.85 21.72
N THR A 173 -10.61 3.85 20.58
CA THR A 173 -11.14 3.89 19.20
C THR A 173 -11.28 2.47 18.66
N LYS A 174 -12.23 2.22 17.76
CA LYS A 174 -12.24 1.00 16.96
C LYS A 174 -11.15 1.08 15.91
N VAL A 175 -10.24 0.13 15.93
CA VAL A 175 -9.05 0.10 15.07
C VAL A 175 -9.23 -0.96 13.98
N TYR A 176 -9.04 -0.56 12.72
CA TYR A 176 -9.06 -1.43 11.56
C TYR A 176 -7.67 -1.45 10.93
N ILE A 177 -6.99 -2.59 10.99
CA ILE A 177 -5.73 -2.82 10.30
C ILE A 177 -6.03 -3.61 9.04
N LEU A 178 -5.76 -3.02 7.88
CA LEU A 178 -5.90 -3.68 6.60
C LEU A 178 -4.51 -4.17 6.16
N ARG A 179 -4.39 -5.43 5.76
CA ARG A 179 -3.15 -6.00 5.22
C ARG A 179 -3.37 -6.33 3.74
N PRO A 180 -3.35 -5.32 2.85
CA PRO A 180 -3.48 -5.55 1.42
C PRO A 180 -2.28 -6.34 0.90
N HIS A 181 -2.56 -7.24 -0.05
CA HIS A 181 -1.53 -7.92 -0.80
C HIS A 181 -0.92 -6.96 -1.84
N ILE A 182 -0.47 -7.44 -2.97
CA ILE A 182 0.17 -6.59 -3.98
C ILE A 182 -0.87 -5.65 -4.59
N PHE A 183 -0.71 -4.36 -4.36
CA PHE A 183 -1.53 -3.36 -5.05
C PHE A 183 -1.32 -3.45 -6.56
N ALA A 184 -2.43 -3.42 -7.30
CA ALA A 184 -2.48 -3.42 -8.75
C ALA A 184 -3.44 -2.32 -9.24
N GLY A 185 -3.39 -2.03 -10.54
CA GLY A 185 -4.15 -0.98 -11.21
C GLY A 185 -3.27 -0.08 -12.06
N PRO A 186 -3.87 0.75 -12.95
CA PRO A 186 -3.14 1.49 -13.98
C PRO A 186 -2.07 2.46 -13.45
N THR A 187 -2.32 3.08 -12.32
CA THR A 187 -1.42 4.12 -11.74
C THR A 187 -0.55 3.58 -10.61
N VAL A 188 -0.71 2.31 -10.25
CA VAL A 188 0.03 1.72 -9.12
C VAL A 188 1.49 1.53 -9.47
N GLN A 189 2.36 1.95 -8.56
CA GLN A 189 3.80 1.81 -8.66
C GLN A 189 4.32 1.16 -7.39
N ASN A 190 4.74 -0.09 -7.49
CA ASN A 190 5.45 -0.84 -6.45
C ASN A 190 6.50 -1.75 -7.08
N TYR A 191 7.28 -2.43 -6.27
CA TYR A 191 8.38 -3.26 -6.76
C TYR A 191 7.90 -4.39 -7.67
N GLN A 192 6.79 -5.07 -7.34
CA GLN A 192 6.25 -6.16 -8.17
C GLN A 192 5.79 -5.64 -9.53
N MET A 193 5.05 -4.51 -9.55
CA MET A 193 4.64 -3.88 -10.81
C MET A 193 5.84 -3.37 -11.60
N GLY A 194 6.87 -2.85 -10.93
CA GLY A 194 8.12 -2.43 -11.56
C GLY A 194 8.81 -3.57 -12.30
N VAL A 195 8.93 -4.74 -11.65
CA VAL A 195 9.50 -5.95 -12.24
C VAL A 195 8.66 -6.43 -13.43
N LEU A 196 7.35 -6.58 -13.26
CA LEU A 196 6.46 -7.10 -14.32
C LEU A 196 6.35 -6.15 -15.50
N ARG A 197 6.40 -4.83 -15.29
CA ARG A 197 6.46 -3.85 -16.39
C ARG A 197 7.80 -3.84 -17.08
N GLY A 198 8.88 -4.23 -16.41
CA GLY A 198 10.24 -4.21 -16.94
C GLY A 198 10.74 -2.81 -17.31
N ILE A 199 10.08 -1.75 -16.86
CA ILE A 199 10.47 -0.37 -17.17
C ILE A 199 11.68 -0.01 -16.27
N PRO A 200 12.80 0.48 -16.84
CA PRO A 200 13.91 0.96 -16.02
C PRO A 200 13.48 2.12 -15.12
N GLY A 201 13.25 1.85 -13.82
CA GLY A 201 12.69 2.82 -12.86
C GLY A 201 13.72 3.77 -12.25
N GLY A 202 15.01 3.47 -12.43
CA GLY A 202 16.10 4.25 -11.85
C GLY A 202 16.27 5.66 -12.44
N LYS A 203 17.05 6.50 -11.76
CA LYS A 203 17.32 7.89 -12.13
C LYS A 203 18.64 8.08 -12.89
N GLY A 204 19.37 7.00 -13.19
CA GLY A 204 20.63 7.04 -13.92
C GLY A 204 20.45 7.35 -15.40
N ARG A 205 21.50 7.92 -16.03
CA ARG A 205 21.52 8.24 -17.47
C ARG A 205 21.22 7.03 -18.36
N LEU A 206 21.66 5.84 -17.95
CA LEU A 206 21.40 4.60 -18.68
C LEU A 206 19.90 4.22 -18.62
N ALA A 207 19.25 4.35 -17.45
CA ALA A 207 17.82 4.13 -17.32
C ALA A 207 17.02 5.06 -18.24
N GLU A 208 17.38 6.33 -18.29
CA GLU A 208 16.74 7.33 -19.16
C GLU A 208 16.92 6.96 -20.65
N ARG A 209 18.13 6.57 -21.05
CA ARG A 209 18.41 6.10 -22.42
C ARG A 209 17.57 4.89 -22.78
N LEU A 210 17.49 3.89 -21.92
CA LEU A 210 16.69 2.67 -22.15
C LEU A 210 15.19 2.99 -22.26
N ARG A 211 14.67 3.87 -21.40
CA ARG A 211 13.28 4.34 -21.49
C ARG A 211 12.98 5.06 -22.82
N ARG A 212 13.86 5.97 -23.25
CA ARG A 212 13.72 6.67 -24.54
C ARG A 212 13.73 5.70 -25.74
N GLN A 213 14.45 4.58 -25.61
CA GLN A 213 14.50 3.53 -26.63
C GLN A 213 13.34 2.52 -26.54
N GLY A 214 12.41 2.70 -25.59
CA GLY A 214 11.33 1.74 -25.34
C GLY A 214 11.80 0.37 -24.86
N LYS A 215 13.05 0.24 -24.40
CA LYS A 215 13.61 -1.04 -23.97
C LYS A 215 13.11 -1.42 -22.60
N ARG A 216 12.64 -2.67 -22.47
CA ARG A 216 12.25 -3.28 -21.19
C ARG A 216 13.38 -4.14 -20.65
N LEU A 217 13.51 -4.18 -19.31
CA LEU A 217 14.38 -5.12 -18.61
C LEU A 217 13.66 -6.47 -18.52
N PRO A 218 14.34 -7.59 -18.79
CA PRO A 218 13.72 -8.91 -18.62
C PRO A 218 13.53 -9.23 -17.13
N LEU A 219 12.60 -10.12 -16.84
CA LEU A 219 12.47 -10.74 -15.53
C LEU A 219 13.55 -11.81 -15.37
N TRP A 220 14.44 -11.63 -14.40
CA TRP A 220 15.45 -12.65 -14.12
C TRP A 220 14.96 -13.64 -13.09
N LEU A 221 14.97 -14.93 -13.46
CA LEU A 221 14.59 -16.03 -12.58
C LEU A 221 15.72 -17.03 -12.44
N PRO A 222 15.94 -17.59 -11.24
CA PRO A 222 16.90 -18.69 -11.08
C PRO A 222 16.50 -19.88 -11.95
N SER A 223 17.50 -20.56 -12.54
CA SER A 223 17.29 -21.72 -13.42
C SER A 223 16.77 -22.95 -12.65
N ARG A 224 17.09 -23.05 -11.37
CA ARG A 224 16.66 -24.14 -10.49
C ARG A 224 15.55 -23.65 -9.57
N GLY A 225 14.51 -24.47 -9.40
CA GLY A 225 13.35 -24.19 -8.55
C GLY A 225 12.10 -23.84 -9.36
N ASP A 226 10.93 -24.06 -8.74
CA ASP A 226 9.62 -23.98 -9.37
C ASP A 226 9.01 -22.57 -9.29
N TYR A 227 9.85 -21.55 -9.53
CA TYR A 227 9.43 -20.13 -9.39
C TYR A 227 8.23 -19.75 -10.24
N LEU A 228 8.02 -20.42 -11.38
CA LEU A 228 6.86 -20.15 -12.24
C LEU A 228 5.53 -20.58 -11.62
N GLU A 229 5.56 -21.48 -10.65
CA GLU A 229 4.40 -21.97 -9.90
C GLU A 229 4.16 -21.19 -8.61
N HIS A 230 5.09 -20.30 -8.24
CA HIS A 230 4.91 -19.43 -7.07
C HIS A 230 3.67 -18.56 -7.25
N LYS A 231 2.88 -18.44 -6.18
CA LYS A 231 1.58 -17.81 -6.22
C LYS A 231 1.60 -16.44 -5.55
N PHE A 232 0.89 -15.50 -6.18
CA PHE A 232 0.72 -14.14 -5.72
C PHE A 232 -0.75 -13.73 -5.76
N GLN A 233 -1.15 -12.87 -4.85
CA GLN A 233 -2.46 -12.24 -4.88
C GLN A 233 -2.29 -10.75 -5.21
N PHE A 234 -3.26 -10.22 -5.92
CA PHE A 234 -3.31 -8.81 -6.27
C PHE A 234 -4.60 -8.21 -5.73
N VAL A 235 -4.58 -6.95 -5.40
CA VAL A 235 -5.76 -6.18 -5.03
C VAL A 235 -5.78 -4.87 -5.79
N HIS A 236 -6.91 -4.55 -6.43
CA HIS A 236 -7.04 -3.27 -7.10
C HIS A 236 -7.03 -2.14 -6.08
N VAL A 237 -6.29 -1.07 -6.35
CA VAL A 237 -6.18 0.05 -5.41
C VAL A 237 -7.53 0.72 -5.12
N ASP A 238 -8.45 0.72 -6.10
CA ASP A 238 -9.80 1.25 -5.91
C ASP A 238 -10.66 0.37 -5.00
N ASP A 239 -10.44 -0.97 -4.98
CA ASP A 239 -11.12 -1.87 -4.05
C ASP A 239 -10.73 -1.56 -2.60
N VAL A 240 -9.46 -1.25 -2.36
CA VAL A 240 -9.01 -0.85 -1.01
C VAL A 240 -9.58 0.51 -0.63
N ALA A 241 -9.69 1.45 -1.56
CA ALA A 241 -10.35 2.73 -1.32
C ALA A 241 -11.84 2.54 -0.98
N ARG A 242 -12.58 1.70 -1.72
CA ARG A 242 -13.97 1.32 -1.41
C ARG A 242 -14.10 0.63 -0.06
N LEU A 243 -13.16 -0.28 0.28
CA LEU A 243 -13.16 -0.93 1.58
C LEU A 243 -13.01 0.07 2.73
N ILE A 244 -12.11 1.03 2.61
CA ILE A 244 -11.93 2.08 3.61
C ILE A 244 -13.21 2.92 3.71
N ALA A 245 -13.78 3.37 2.59
CA ALA A 245 -15.04 4.12 2.57
C ALA A 245 -16.19 3.33 3.21
N HIS A 246 -16.31 2.03 2.91
CA HIS A 246 -17.29 1.14 3.54
C HIS A 246 -17.10 1.06 5.06
N ILE A 247 -15.87 0.92 5.55
CA ILE A 247 -15.57 0.92 7.00
C ILE A 247 -15.99 2.25 7.63
N LEU A 248 -15.72 3.37 6.99
CA LEU A 248 -16.07 4.69 7.52
C LEU A 248 -17.58 4.89 7.66
N GLN A 249 -18.37 4.42 6.68
CA GLN A 249 -19.83 4.55 6.66
C GLN A 249 -20.55 3.54 7.57
N ARG A 250 -19.88 2.46 7.93
CA ARG A 250 -20.49 1.35 8.67
C ARG A 250 -20.85 1.75 10.10
N THR A 251 -22.09 1.59 10.50
CA THR A 251 -22.52 1.60 11.89
C THR A 251 -22.48 0.17 12.43
N SER A 252 -21.52 -0.17 13.27
CA SER A 252 -21.34 -1.57 13.64
C SER A 252 -20.94 -1.76 15.09
N SER A 253 -21.24 -2.95 15.60
CA SER A 253 -20.77 -3.52 16.85
C SER A 253 -19.39 -4.18 16.72
N ASP A 254 -18.59 -3.78 15.72
CA ASP A 254 -17.27 -4.38 15.46
C ASP A 254 -16.36 -4.35 16.70
N PRO A 255 -15.49 -5.34 16.87
CA PRO A 255 -14.55 -5.39 17.98
C PRO A 255 -13.61 -4.19 17.99
N LYS A 256 -12.93 -3.97 19.12
CA LYS A 256 -11.97 -2.85 19.27
C LYS A 256 -10.80 -2.93 18.30
N LEU A 257 -10.43 -4.13 17.87
CA LEU A 257 -9.42 -4.37 16.85
C LEU A 257 -9.97 -5.35 15.81
N THR A 258 -9.98 -4.91 14.57
CA THR A 258 -10.30 -5.73 13.40
C THR A 258 -9.09 -5.73 12.48
N ILE A 259 -8.54 -6.91 12.20
CA ILE A 259 -7.45 -7.09 11.23
C ILE A 259 -8.01 -7.86 10.05
N LEU A 260 -7.75 -7.38 8.83
CA LEU A 260 -8.25 -7.97 7.59
C LEU A 260 -7.13 -8.16 6.57
N ASN A 261 -6.94 -9.37 6.12
CA ASN A 261 -6.18 -9.67 4.92
C ASN A 261 -6.99 -9.26 3.69
N VAL A 262 -6.41 -8.46 2.80
CA VAL A 262 -7.14 -7.88 1.67
C VAL A 262 -6.50 -8.28 0.35
N ALA A 263 -7.23 -9.03 -0.47
CA ALA A 263 -6.84 -9.40 -1.82
C ALA A 263 -8.07 -9.32 -2.75
N GLY A 264 -7.82 -9.26 -4.04
CA GLY A 264 -8.86 -9.38 -5.07
C GLY A 264 -9.58 -10.72 -4.98
N ARG A 265 -10.74 -10.81 -5.60
CA ARG A 265 -11.51 -12.05 -5.67
C ARG A 265 -10.78 -13.12 -6.51
N GLY A 266 -11.27 -14.35 -6.44
CA GLY A 266 -10.75 -15.49 -7.20
C GLY A 266 -9.48 -16.08 -6.60
N ASP A 267 -8.79 -16.88 -7.39
CA ASP A 267 -7.61 -17.61 -6.98
C ASP A 267 -6.32 -16.77 -7.07
N PRO A 268 -5.31 -17.10 -6.26
CA PRO A 268 -3.98 -16.55 -6.43
C PRO A 268 -3.41 -16.89 -7.81
N LEU A 269 -2.66 -15.99 -8.42
CA LEU A 269 -2.06 -16.17 -9.73
C LEU A 269 -0.65 -16.77 -9.61
N GLU A 270 -0.37 -17.79 -10.41
CA GLU A 270 0.99 -18.27 -10.60
C GLU A 270 1.84 -17.22 -11.32
N LEU A 271 3.14 -17.16 -10.99
CA LEU A 271 4.05 -16.23 -11.65
C LEU A 271 4.05 -16.40 -13.17
N ARG A 272 3.88 -17.63 -13.68
CA ARG A 272 3.70 -17.91 -15.11
C ARG A 272 2.56 -17.07 -15.69
N ARG A 273 1.40 -17.08 -15.05
CA ARG A 273 0.25 -16.29 -15.49
C ARG A 273 0.51 -14.78 -15.41
N CYS A 274 1.21 -14.33 -14.37
CA CYS A 274 1.60 -12.92 -14.25
C CYS A 274 2.54 -12.49 -15.40
N ILE A 275 3.46 -13.35 -15.81
CA ILE A 275 4.38 -13.13 -16.94
C ILE A 275 3.61 -13.03 -18.25
N ASP A 276 2.64 -13.92 -18.46
CA ASP A 276 1.80 -13.95 -19.69
C ASP A 276 0.98 -12.67 -19.80
N ILE A 277 0.35 -12.21 -18.70
CA ILE A 277 -0.41 -10.95 -18.66
C ILE A 277 0.50 -9.76 -18.92
N ALA A 278 1.67 -9.71 -18.28
CA ALA A 278 2.63 -8.64 -18.40
C ALA A 278 3.39 -8.63 -19.75
N LYS A 279 3.37 -9.75 -20.48
CA LYS A 279 4.15 -9.96 -21.71
C LYS A 279 5.60 -9.56 -21.52
N ILE A 280 6.21 -10.03 -20.41
CA ILE A 280 7.61 -9.75 -20.09
C ILE A 280 8.50 -10.93 -20.45
N GLU A 281 9.66 -10.64 -21.03
CA GLU A 281 10.66 -11.67 -21.30
C GLU A 281 11.28 -12.20 -20.02
N VAL A 282 11.51 -13.51 -19.97
CA VAL A 282 12.14 -14.18 -18.82
C VAL A 282 13.55 -14.60 -19.20
N GLN A 283 14.52 -14.18 -18.40
CA GLN A 283 15.89 -14.65 -18.52
C GLN A 283 16.26 -15.54 -17.33
N ARG A 284 16.71 -16.76 -17.61
CA ARG A 284 17.16 -17.70 -16.59
C ARG A 284 18.62 -17.46 -16.23
N VAL A 285 18.91 -17.47 -14.93
CA VAL A 285 20.25 -17.28 -14.37
C VAL A 285 20.60 -18.41 -13.39
N PRO A 286 21.88 -18.73 -13.15
CA PRO A 286 22.27 -19.94 -12.42
C PRO A 286 21.82 -20.04 -10.96
N GLY A 287 21.30 -18.98 -10.34
CA GLY A 287 20.82 -19.07 -8.97
C GLY A 287 20.39 -17.73 -8.35
N ARG A 288 19.79 -17.78 -7.16
CA ARG A 288 19.33 -16.59 -6.41
C ARG A 288 20.43 -15.56 -6.17
N SER A 289 21.67 -16.01 -5.92
CA SER A 289 22.82 -15.11 -5.69
C SER A 289 23.12 -14.28 -6.92
N ILE A 290 23.05 -14.86 -8.11
CA ILE A 290 23.26 -14.15 -9.38
C ILE A 290 22.13 -13.16 -9.64
N CYS A 291 20.87 -13.54 -9.37
CA CYS A 291 19.74 -12.59 -9.43
C CYS A 291 19.97 -11.38 -8.51
N ARG A 292 20.42 -11.64 -7.27
CA ARG A 292 20.69 -10.57 -6.31
C ARG A 292 21.83 -9.64 -6.76
N GLN A 293 22.93 -10.22 -7.28
CA GLN A 293 24.06 -9.45 -7.79
C GLN A 293 23.66 -8.62 -9.01
N ALA A 294 22.91 -9.20 -9.94
CA ALA A 294 22.40 -8.49 -11.10
C ALA A 294 21.48 -7.33 -10.71
N LEU A 295 20.57 -7.54 -9.76
CA LEU A 295 19.70 -6.48 -9.25
C LEU A 295 20.51 -5.39 -8.54
N ARG A 296 21.56 -5.76 -7.78
CA ARG A 296 22.47 -4.81 -7.16
C ARG A 296 23.21 -3.95 -8.18
N VAL A 297 23.75 -4.57 -9.23
CA VAL A 297 24.42 -3.82 -10.32
C VAL A 297 23.47 -2.84 -10.99
N LEU A 298 22.23 -3.26 -11.29
CA LEU A 298 21.23 -2.35 -11.86
C LEU A 298 20.85 -1.23 -10.90
N TRP A 299 20.78 -1.51 -9.62
CA TRP A 299 20.53 -0.51 -8.58
C TRP A 299 21.68 0.50 -8.49
N ASP A 300 22.91 0.02 -8.37
CA ASP A 300 24.11 0.85 -8.23
C ASP A 300 24.37 1.72 -9.47
N LEU A 301 24.01 1.22 -10.66
CA LEU A 301 24.04 1.98 -11.92
C LEU A 301 22.86 2.94 -12.09
N GLY A 302 21.94 2.96 -11.13
CA GLY A 302 20.71 3.78 -11.21
C GLY A 302 19.79 3.39 -12.35
N VAL A 303 19.82 2.12 -12.81
CA VAL A 303 18.95 1.59 -13.85
C VAL A 303 17.64 1.09 -13.26
N SER A 304 17.70 0.42 -12.12
CA SER A 304 16.54 -0.07 -11.38
C SER A 304 16.28 0.81 -10.15
N ASP A 305 15.01 0.99 -9.81
CA ASP A 305 14.54 1.56 -8.55
C ASP A 305 14.15 0.48 -7.53
N ILE A 306 14.41 -0.79 -7.85
CA ILE A 306 14.11 -1.94 -7.00
C ILE A 306 15.35 -2.32 -6.20
N PRO A 307 15.33 -2.21 -4.86
CA PRO A 307 16.48 -2.54 -4.04
C PRO A 307 16.72 -4.06 -4.00
N PRO A 308 17.97 -4.53 -3.92
CA PRO A 308 18.29 -5.95 -3.85
C PRO A 308 17.62 -6.71 -2.68
N GLU A 309 17.30 -5.99 -1.63
CA GLU A 309 16.59 -6.49 -0.44
C GLU A 309 15.13 -6.90 -0.75
N ALA A 310 14.56 -6.41 -1.86
CA ALA A 310 13.21 -6.78 -2.29
C ALA A 310 13.16 -8.19 -2.93
N LEU A 311 14.31 -8.74 -3.37
CA LEU A 311 14.36 -10.00 -4.12
C LEU A 311 13.63 -11.17 -3.44
N PRO A 312 13.74 -11.41 -2.12
CA PRO A 312 12.99 -12.48 -1.47
C PRO A 312 11.47 -12.34 -1.64
N TYR A 313 10.94 -11.12 -1.56
CA TYR A 313 9.52 -10.83 -1.73
C TYR A 313 9.05 -10.92 -3.19
N LEU A 314 9.96 -10.68 -4.14
CA LEU A 314 9.67 -10.78 -5.57
C LEU A 314 9.65 -12.23 -6.08
N LEU A 315 10.44 -13.10 -5.45
CA LEU A 315 10.61 -14.49 -5.85
C LEU A 315 9.84 -15.49 -4.95
N GLY A 316 9.52 -15.12 -3.72
CA GLY A 316 8.83 -16.00 -2.78
C GLY A 316 7.36 -16.19 -3.14
N SER A 317 6.80 -17.36 -2.85
CA SER A 317 5.36 -17.59 -2.93
C SER A 317 4.67 -16.94 -1.74
N SER A 318 3.61 -16.17 -1.99
CA SER A 318 2.93 -15.43 -0.93
C SER A 318 1.42 -15.39 -1.17
N THR A 319 0.67 -16.04 -0.28
CA THR A 319 -0.79 -16.05 -0.32
C THR A 319 -1.38 -15.86 1.07
N MET A 320 -2.57 -15.25 1.12
CA MET A 320 -3.31 -15.00 2.35
C MET A 320 -4.69 -15.62 2.28
N ASP A 321 -5.19 -16.07 3.43
CA ASP A 321 -6.60 -16.37 3.61
C ASP A 321 -7.39 -15.06 3.76
N THR A 322 -8.44 -14.89 2.99
CA THR A 322 -9.34 -13.73 2.99
C THR A 322 -10.74 -14.05 3.50
N ALA A 323 -10.91 -15.17 4.18
CA ALA A 323 -12.22 -15.59 4.71
C ALA A 323 -12.79 -14.56 5.69
N ARG A 324 -11.93 -13.98 6.55
CA ARG A 324 -12.34 -12.93 7.49
C ARG A 324 -12.86 -11.68 6.79
N LEU A 325 -12.24 -11.26 5.69
CA LEU A 325 -12.72 -10.14 4.86
C LEU A 325 -14.11 -10.43 4.26
N ARG A 326 -14.33 -11.65 3.76
CA ARG A 326 -15.63 -12.05 3.19
C ARG A 326 -16.74 -12.03 4.25
N VAL A 327 -16.46 -12.56 5.42
CA VAL A 327 -17.40 -12.52 6.55
C VAL A 327 -17.66 -11.09 7.01
N PHE A 328 -16.63 -10.25 7.09
CA PHE A 328 -16.74 -8.85 7.48
C PHE A 328 -17.62 -8.04 6.53
N LEU A 329 -17.47 -8.23 5.23
CA LEU A 329 -18.24 -7.52 4.19
C LEU A 329 -19.61 -8.14 3.93
N GLY A 330 -19.82 -9.44 4.18
CA GLY A 330 -21.08 -10.12 3.94
C GLY A 330 -21.58 -9.93 2.51
N GLU A 331 -22.82 -9.44 2.37
CA GLU A 331 -23.45 -9.16 1.08
C GLU A 331 -22.73 -8.08 0.26
N HIS A 332 -22.01 -7.17 0.91
CA HIS A 332 -21.24 -6.10 0.25
C HIS A 332 -19.89 -6.57 -0.33
N TYR A 333 -19.52 -7.85 -0.14
CA TYR A 333 -18.22 -8.33 -0.57
C TYR A 333 -17.93 -8.05 -2.05
N ARG A 334 -18.90 -8.32 -2.93
CA ARG A 334 -18.72 -8.13 -4.38
C ARG A 334 -18.76 -6.67 -4.83
N SER A 335 -19.47 -5.81 -4.12
CA SER A 335 -19.54 -4.38 -4.45
C SER A 335 -18.36 -3.59 -3.89
N VAL A 336 -17.67 -4.09 -2.87
CA VAL A 336 -16.48 -3.47 -2.30
C VAL A 336 -15.21 -4.01 -2.96
N ILE A 337 -15.08 -5.33 -3.11
CA ILE A 337 -13.99 -5.99 -3.83
C ILE A 337 -14.51 -6.37 -5.21
N GLU A 338 -14.47 -5.42 -6.14
CA GLU A 338 -15.03 -5.59 -7.47
C GLU A 338 -14.13 -6.42 -8.40
N HIS A 339 -12.81 -6.33 -8.22
CA HIS A 339 -11.84 -6.98 -9.09
C HIS A 339 -11.43 -8.35 -8.57
N THR A 340 -11.22 -9.28 -9.48
CA THR A 340 -10.42 -10.48 -9.23
C THR A 340 -8.93 -10.14 -9.19
N CYS A 341 -8.11 -11.04 -8.67
CA CYS A 341 -6.64 -10.90 -8.73
C CYS A 341 -6.14 -10.71 -10.18
N GLU A 342 -6.76 -11.40 -11.12
CA GLU A 342 -6.38 -11.34 -12.54
C GLU A 342 -6.81 -10.04 -13.20
N GLU A 343 -8.04 -9.56 -12.97
CA GLU A 343 -8.52 -8.27 -13.48
C GLU A 343 -7.67 -7.13 -12.95
N ALA A 344 -7.40 -7.09 -11.63
CA ALA A 344 -6.55 -6.08 -11.02
C ALA A 344 -5.14 -6.03 -11.63
N LEU A 345 -4.53 -7.20 -11.87
CA LEU A 345 -3.24 -7.28 -12.53
C LEU A 345 -3.32 -6.84 -13.99
N THR A 346 -4.33 -7.31 -14.74
CA THR A 346 -4.49 -7.01 -16.16
C THR A 346 -4.65 -5.51 -16.40
N GLU A 347 -5.43 -4.82 -15.60
CA GLU A 347 -5.61 -3.37 -15.69
C GLU A 347 -4.31 -2.58 -15.46
N SER A 348 -3.35 -3.16 -14.73
CA SER A 348 -2.03 -2.54 -14.57
C SER A 348 -1.23 -2.40 -15.86
N PHE A 349 -1.67 -3.05 -16.94
CA PHE A 349 -0.98 -3.08 -18.24
C PHE A 349 -1.77 -2.48 -19.39
N THR A 350 -3.03 -2.07 -19.21
CA THR A 350 -3.90 -1.57 -20.27
C THR A 350 -3.41 -0.27 -20.94
N ASN A 351 -2.60 0.54 -20.25
CA ASN A 351 -2.10 1.83 -20.71
C ASN A 351 -0.57 1.89 -20.89
N ILE A 352 0.12 0.76 -20.95
CA ILE A 352 1.55 0.75 -21.24
C ILE A 352 1.70 0.86 -22.76
N PRO A 353 2.40 1.90 -23.32
CA PRO A 353 2.70 1.94 -24.74
C PRO A 353 3.43 0.64 -25.13
N VAL A 354 2.80 -0.18 -25.94
CA VAL A 354 3.46 -1.35 -26.54
C VAL A 354 4.57 -0.79 -27.41
N ALA A 355 5.83 -1.02 -27.03
CA ALA A 355 6.95 -0.77 -27.93
C ALA A 355 6.64 -1.50 -29.24
N SER A 356 6.34 -0.71 -30.29
CA SER A 356 6.09 -1.26 -31.61
C SER A 356 7.26 -2.18 -31.94
N SER A 357 6.99 -3.45 -32.21
CA SER A 357 7.90 -4.34 -32.89
C SER A 357 8.10 -3.78 -34.29
N ALA A 358 8.93 -2.73 -34.40
CA ALA A 358 9.35 -2.21 -35.67
C ALA A 358 10.23 -3.27 -36.33
N ALA A 359 9.59 -3.95 -37.27
CA ALA A 359 10.12 -4.56 -38.48
C ALA A 359 11.62 -4.87 -38.46
N LYS A 360 11.93 -6.16 -38.33
CA LYS A 360 13.01 -6.75 -39.10
C LYS A 360 12.49 -6.87 -40.52
N SER A 361 12.86 -5.97 -41.39
CA SER A 361 12.99 -6.16 -42.80
C SER A 361 14.46 -6.24 -43.17
#